data_3e93baa91fbaf38ff4e64ba8309309ab
#
_entry.id   3e93baa91fbaf38ff4e64ba8309309ab
#
_cell.length_a   1.000
_cell.length_b   1.000
_cell.length_c   1.000
_cell.angle_alpha   90.00
_cell.angle_beta   90.00
_cell.angle_gamma   90.00
#
_symmetry.space_group_name_H-M   'P 1'
#
loop_
_entity.id
_entity.type
_entity.pdbx_description
1 polymer ?
#
loop_
_entity_poly.entity_id
_entity_poly.type
_entity_poly.pdbx_seq_one_letter_code
_entity_poly.pdbx_strand_id
1 'polypeptide(L)'
;WTNIIDSTPIVEGYHLSTSFMGAGDPDLLTIANSVPGLIGQTFTVSSTEDAAILEFDFVPSSDTVTFNYVFASEEYLDFVNSSYNDVFAFLISGPGITGPYNSPPGFPGGAINIAEVPNSIPSLPITISTVNDTINSQYYNYDTLAIASAFNGFTDVFTAKAAVIPCNIYHIKLAIADGTDDSFDSGVFFEAGSFDATEPGALNINTVTSDILCYGDTTGNVQLCIAGGVAPYTTNWFGVNPNNLAAGTYNVSVTDVQGSSGSTTYTINEPLQLIITS
;
A
#
# COMPACT_ATOMS: atom_id res chain seq x y z
N TRP A 1 21.98 8.46 -9.37
CA TRP A 1 20.88 7.52 -9.09
C TRP A 1 20.72 6.46 -10.16
N THR A 2 21.03 6.75 -11.39
CA THR A 2 20.96 5.82 -12.52
C THR A 2 21.99 4.68 -12.46
N ASN A 3 22.93 4.69 -11.51
CA ASN A 3 24.04 3.74 -11.48
C ASN A 3 23.91 2.66 -10.40
N ILE A 4 22.91 2.76 -9.51
CA ILE A 4 22.80 1.82 -8.38
C ILE A 4 22.30 0.45 -8.83
N ILE A 5 21.59 0.38 -9.95
CA ILE A 5 20.97 -0.86 -10.41
C ILE A 5 21.04 -0.98 -11.93
N ASP A 6 22.25 -1.00 -12.48
CA ASP A 6 22.46 -1.13 -13.94
C ASP A 6 21.91 -2.46 -14.51
N SER A 7 21.56 -3.41 -13.66
CA SER A 7 20.92 -4.67 -14.01
C SER A 7 19.44 -4.76 -13.68
N THR A 8 18.83 -3.73 -13.07
CA THR A 8 17.39 -3.71 -12.77
C THR A 8 16.63 -2.78 -13.72
N PRO A 9 15.36 -3.05 -13.99
CA PRO A 9 14.54 -2.20 -14.88
C PRO A 9 14.12 -0.86 -14.24
N ILE A 10 14.54 -0.53 -13.00
CA ILE A 10 14.23 0.74 -12.36
C ILE A 10 15.14 1.83 -12.92
N VAL A 11 14.61 2.61 -13.86
CA VAL A 11 15.34 3.66 -14.58
C VAL A 11 15.21 5.02 -13.89
N GLU A 12 14.08 5.25 -13.24
CA GLU A 12 13.76 6.45 -12.44
C GLU A 12 12.96 6.02 -11.22
N GLY A 13 13.20 6.64 -10.05
CA GLY A 13 12.46 6.27 -8.84
C GLY A 13 12.81 7.13 -7.64
N TYR A 14 12.14 6.82 -6.54
CA TYR A 14 12.39 7.35 -5.20
C TYR A 14 13.00 6.26 -4.33
N HIS A 15 13.67 6.65 -3.24
CA HIS A 15 14.18 5.70 -2.28
C HIS A 15 13.93 6.18 -0.85
N LEU A 16 13.90 5.23 0.06
CA LEU A 16 14.10 5.43 1.49
C LEU A 16 15.40 4.74 1.89
N SER A 17 16.13 5.31 2.83
CA SER A 17 17.40 4.76 3.34
C SER A 17 17.56 5.12 4.80
N THR A 18 18.23 4.27 5.55
CA THR A 18 18.51 4.41 6.97
C THR A 18 19.71 5.33 7.26
N SER A 19 20.29 5.96 6.26
CA SER A 19 21.49 6.83 6.36
C SER A 19 21.34 8.09 7.24
N PHE A 20 20.25 8.24 7.97
CA PHE A 20 19.98 9.41 8.82
C PHE A 20 19.70 8.97 10.24
N MET A 21 20.42 9.52 11.22
CA MET A 21 20.18 9.23 12.63
C MET A 21 18.75 9.59 13.05
N GLY A 22 17.99 8.61 13.53
CA GLY A 22 16.60 8.74 13.91
C GLY A 22 16.13 7.68 14.90
N ALA A 23 14.91 7.83 15.38
CA ALA A 23 14.27 6.82 16.19
C ALA A 23 13.84 5.62 15.32
N GLY A 24 13.76 4.45 15.93
CA GLY A 24 13.20 3.27 15.30
C GLY A 24 11.66 3.30 15.18
N ASP A 25 11.11 2.27 14.58
CA ASP A 25 9.67 2.10 14.38
C ASP A 25 9.16 0.82 15.06
N PRO A 26 8.11 0.87 15.89
CA PRO A 26 7.64 -0.30 16.65
C PRO A 26 7.00 -1.38 15.76
N ASP A 27 6.42 -1.03 14.61
CA ASP A 27 5.86 -2.02 13.69
C ASP A 27 7.00 -2.76 12.98
N LEU A 28 8.04 -2.05 12.57
CA LEU A 28 9.24 -2.66 11.98
C LEU A 28 9.95 -3.58 12.97
N LEU A 29 10.06 -3.19 14.26
CA LEU A 29 10.59 -4.06 15.31
C LEU A 29 9.77 -5.34 15.47
N THR A 30 8.45 -5.24 15.41
CA THR A 30 7.55 -6.39 15.47
C THR A 30 7.76 -7.31 14.26
N ILE A 31 7.90 -6.75 13.06
CA ILE A 31 8.15 -7.49 11.82
C ILE A 31 9.51 -8.17 11.88
N ALA A 32 10.59 -7.46 12.22
CA ALA A 32 11.94 -8.02 12.32
C ALA A 32 12.00 -9.21 13.28
N ASN A 33 11.33 -9.11 14.44
CA ASN A 33 11.27 -10.18 15.43
C ASN A 33 10.32 -11.34 15.06
N SER A 34 9.48 -11.19 14.05
CA SER A 34 8.70 -12.31 13.51
C SER A 34 9.54 -13.26 12.65
N VAL A 35 10.59 -12.74 12.02
CA VAL A 35 11.43 -13.46 11.03
C VAL A 35 12.10 -14.71 11.59
N PRO A 36 12.79 -14.69 12.74
CA PRO A 36 13.55 -15.85 13.21
C PRO A 36 12.70 -17.12 13.27
N GLY A 37 11.50 -17.02 13.86
CA GLY A 37 10.57 -18.15 13.99
C GLY A 37 10.08 -18.67 12.64
N LEU A 38 9.92 -17.80 11.64
CA LEU A 38 9.46 -18.16 10.31
C LEU A 38 10.52 -18.90 9.48
N ILE A 39 11.81 -18.62 9.73
CA ILE A 39 12.94 -19.23 9.00
C ILE A 39 13.71 -20.27 9.83
N GLY A 40 13.21 -20.64 11.02
CA GLY A 40 13.83 -21.63 11.90
C GLY A 40 15.12 -21.16 12.58
N GLN A 41 15.28 -19.86 12.80
CA GLN A 41 16.40 -19.24 13.50
C GLN A 41 15.99 -18.77 14.92
N THR A 42 16.97 -18.30 15.72
CA THR A 42 16.75 -17.94 17.12
C THR A 42 17.30 -16.58 17.54
N PHE A 43 17.68 -15.71 16.61
CA PHE A 43 18.13 -14.37 16.91
C PHE A 43 16.96 -13.46 17.36
N THR A 44 17.29 -12.32 17.97
CA THR A 44 16.32 -11.31 18.40
C THR A 44 16.87 -9.93 18.07
N VAL A 45 16.06 -9.10 17.44
CA VAL A 45 16.34 -7.68 17.19
C VAL A 45 15.91 -6.90 18.42
N SER A 46 16.83 -6.19 19.07
CA SER A 46 16.57 -5.51 20.35
C SER A 46 15.83 -4.18 20.19
N SER A 47 16.10 -3.48 19.10
CA SER A 47 15.50 -2.21 18.70
C SER A 47 15.48 -2.12 17.18
N THR A 48 14.80 -1.12 16.65
CA THR A 48 15.04 -0.60 15.31
C THR A 48 15.53 0.83 15.45
N GLU A 49 16.47 1.22 14.61
CA GLU A 49 17.09 2.55 14.60
C GLU A 49 16.94 3.16 13.20
N ASP A 50 17.12 4.47 13.11
CA ASP A 50 17.22 5.21 11.84
C ASP A 50 16.06 4.99 10.86
N ALA A 51 14.84 4.86 11.37
CA ALA A 51 13.67 4.59 10.55
C ALA A 51 13.39 5.72 9.57
N ALA A 52 13.43 5.42 8.28
CA ALA A 52 12.94 6.29 7.21
C ALA A 52 11.51 5.91 6.85
N ILE A 53 10.60 6.88 6.94
CA ILE A 53 9.15 6.64 6.80
C ILE A 53 8.55 7.60 5.78
N LEU A 54 7.72 7.06 4.88
CA LEU A 54 6.84 7.81 3.98
C LEU A 54 5.41 7.34 4.19
N GLU A 55 4.52 8.26 4.58
CA GLU A 55 3.10 7.97 4.80
C GLU A 55 2.22 8.88 3.96
N PHE A 56 1.14 8.33 3.42
CA PHE A 56 0.12 9.11 2.72
C PHE A 56 -1.21 8.36 2.62
N ASP A 57 -2.27 9.15 2.44
CA ASP A 57 -3.60 8.62 2.11
C ASP A 57 -3.81 8.64 0.60
N PHE A 58 -4.54 7.64 0.10
CA PHE A 58 -4.91 7.58 -1.31
C PHE A 58 -6.31 6.97 -1.50
N VAL A 59 -6.89 7.22 -2.67
CA VAL A 59 -8.18 6.66 -3.08
C VAL A 59 -7.95 5.82 -4.34
N PRO A 60 -7.99 4.49 -4.25
CA PRO A 60 -7.82 3.63 -5.41
C PRO A 60 -9.02 3.75 -6.35
N SER A 61 -8.76 3.71 -7.65
CA SER A 61 -9.77 3.58 -8.69
C SER A 61 -10.00 2.13 -9.12
N SER A 62 -9.08 1.23 -8.78
CA SER A 62 -9.18 -0.22 -9.03
C SER A 62 -9.41 -1.01 -7.74
N ASP A 63 -9.65 -2.31 -7.87
CA ASP A 63 -9.77 -3.25 -6.75
C ASP A 63 -8.42 -3.75 -6.22
N THR A 64 -7.33 -3.26 -6.79
CA THR A 64 -5.97 -3.67 -6.46
C THR A 64 -5.05 -2.46 -6.46
N VAL A 65 -4.13 -2.41 -5.50
CA VAL A 65 -2.97 -1.51 -5.49
C VAL A 65 -1.69 -2.32 -5.64
N THR A 66 -0.76 -1.82 -6.44
CA THR A 66 0.55 -2.44 -6.66
C THR A 66 1.68 -1.43 -6.58
N PHE A 67 2.87 -1.91 -6.17
CA PHE A 67 4.14 -1.18 -6.20
C PHE A 67 5.27 -2.11 -6.62
N ASN A 68 6.18 -1.62 -7.44
CA ASN A 68 7.43 -2.31 -7.72
C ASN A 68 8.58 -1.70 -6.90
N TYR A 69 9.39 -2.56 -6.30
CA TYR A 69 10.50 -2.14 -5.44
C TYR A 69 11.66 -3.11 -5.45
N VAL A 70 12.82 -2.62 -5.03
CA VAL A 70 14.04 -3.38 -4.74
C VAL A 70 14.49 -3.02 -3.33
N PHE A 71 14.83 -4.02 -2.52
CA PHE A 71 15.49 -3.85 -1.24
C PHE A 71 16.99 -4.13 -1.38
N ALA A 72 17.82 -3.30 -0.76
CA ALA A 72 19.29 -3.43 -0.77
C ALA A 72 19.85 -3.14 0.62
N SER A 73 20.99 -3.77 0.97
CA SER A 73 21.63 -3.57 2.27
C SER A 73 23.16 -3.72 2.18
N GLU A 74 23.86 -2.93 2.98
CA GLU A 74 25.29 -3.07 3.23
C GLU A 74 25.61 -4.28 4.14
N GLU A 75 24.61 -4.77 4.90
CA GLU A 75 24.76 -5.89 5.84
C GLU A 75 24.83 -7.28 5.18
N TYR A 76 24.53 -7.38 3.89
CA TYR A 76 24.70 -8.63 3.13
C TYR A 76 26.20 -8.95 2.94
N LEU A 77 26.66 -10.14 3.20
CA LEU A 77 26.11 -11.38 3.79
C LEU A 77 26.56 -11.54 5.26
N ASP A 78 27.30 -10.53 5.78
CA ASP A 78 28.04 -10.66 7.04
C ASP A 78 27.11 -10.78 8.26
N PHE A 79 25.91 -10.20 8.18
CA PHE A 79 24.98 -10.11 9.30
C PHE A 79 23.67 -10.88 9.12
N VAL A 80 23.52 -11.67 8.05
CA VAL A 80 22.33 -12.53 7.88
C VAL A 80 22.15 -13.50 9.03
N ASN A 81 20.92 -13.73 9.45
CA ASN A 81 20.55 -14.58 10.61
C ASN A 81 21.15 -14.08 11.94
N SER A 82 21.33 -12.80 12.10
CA SER A 82 21.81 -12.16 13.31
C SER A 82 20.79 -11.16 13.89
N SER A 83 21.12 -10.51 15.00
CA SER A 83 20.31 -9.43 15.57
C SER A 83 20.30 -8.13 14.74
N TYR A 84 21.23 -8.00 13.80
CA TYR A 84 21.35 -6.89 12.86
C TYR A 84 20.52 -7.19 11.60
N ASN A 85 19.22 -7.34 11.78
CA ASN A 85 18.31 -7.77 10.71
C ASN A 85 17.48 -6.58 10.24
N ASP A 86 18.04 -5.81 9.35
CA ASP A 86 17.36 -4.68 8.72
C ASP A 86 16.06 -5.11 8.06
N VAL A 87 15.09 -4.25 8.19
CA VAL A 87 13.70 -4.59 7.86
C VAL A 87 13.03 -3.48 7.05
N PHE A 88 12.26 -3.91 6.07
CA PHE A 88 11.44 -3.06 5.25
C PHE A 88 9.99 -3.55 5.25
N ALA A 89 9.04 -2.63 5.28
CA ALA A 89 7.62 -2.94 5.23
C ALA A 89 6.81 -1.92 4.42
N PHE A 90 5.76 -2.42 3.77
CA PHE A 90 4.64 -1.64 3.24
C PHE A 90 3.41 -1.97 4.06
N LEU A 91 3.05 -1.09 4.97
CA LEU A 91 1.89 -1.24 5.83
C LEU A 91 0.71 -0.51 5.21
N ILE A 92 -0.33 -1.25 4.85
CA ILE A 92 -1.57 -0.68 4.31
C ILE A 92 -2.72 -0.91 5.28
N SER A 93 -3.55 0.13 5.48
CA SER A 93 -4.78 0.09 6.27
C SER A 93 -5.94 0.75 5.55
N GLY A 94 -7.15 0.30 5.81
CA GLY A 94 -8.36 0.82 5.18
C GLY A 94 -9.53 -0.16 5.20
N PRO A 95 -10.63 0.18 4.55
CA PRO A 95 -11.80 -0.68 4.47
C PRO A 95 -11.48 -2.08 3.93
N GLY A 96 -11.95 -3.12 4.63
CA GLY A 96 -11.71 -4.52 4.28
C GLY A 96 -10.35 -5.06 4.73
N ILE A 97 -9.47 -4.21 5.31
CA ILE A 97 -8.17 -4.62 5.85
C ILE A 97 -8.28 -4.75 7.37
N THR A 98 -7.77 -5.86 7.88
CA THR A 98 -7.58 -6.09 9.32
C THR A 98 -6.23 -6.76 9.53
N GLY A 99 -5.38 -6.14 10.35
CA GLY A 99 -4.01 -6.60 10.53
C GLY A 99 -3.44 -6.30 11.92
N PRO A 100 -2.26 -6.89 12.23
CA PRO A 100 -1.66 -6.80 13.55
C PRO A 100 -0.87 -5.49 13.78
N TYR A 101 -0.61 -4.71 12.73
CA TYR A 101 0.24 -3.52 12.83
C TYR A 101 -0.58 -2.27 13.10
N ASN A 102 0.09 -1.23 13.58
CA ASN A 102 -0.56 0.04 13.89
C ASN A 102 -1.11 0.71 12.63
N SER A 103 -2.16 1.50 12.82
CA SER A 103 -2.76 2.34 11.80
C SER A 103 -3.10 3.71 12.37
N PRO A 104 -3.11 4.77 11.57
CA PRO A 104 -3.44 6.10 12.05
C PRO A 104 -4.92 6.22 12.43
N PRO A 105 -5.31 7.29 13.16
CA PRO A 105 -6.71 7.59 13.44
C PRO A 105 -7.55 7.65 12.15
N GLY A 106 -8.71 6.99 12.17
CA GLY A 106 -9.57 6.86 10.99
C GLY A 106 -9.53 5.48 10.33
N PHE A 107 -8.55 4.64 10.66
CA PHE A 107 -8.36 3.29 10.11
C PHE A 107 -8.36 2.22 11.21
N PRO A 108 -9.51 1.91 11.83
CA PRO A 108 -9.57 1.12 13.08
C PRO A 108 -9.21 -0.37 12.90
N GLY A 109 -9.06 -0.86 11.68
CA GLY A 109 -8.75 -2.27 11.40
C GLY A 109 -7.29 -2.68 11.62
N GLY A 110 -6.41 -1.73 11.92
CA GLY A 110 -4.96 -1.94 11.88
C GLY A 110 -4.43 -2.01 10.46
N ALA A 111 -3.16 -2.40 10.32
CA ALA A 111 -2.49 -2.51 9.02
C ALA A 111 -1.96 -3.92 8.76
N ILE A 112 -1.81 -4.29 7.49
CA ILE A 112 -1.09 -5.49 7.04
C ILE A 112 0.19 -5.07 6.33
N ASN A 113 1.24 -5.90 6.41
CA ASN A 113 2.43 -5.74 5.57
C ASN A 113 2.17 -6.40 4.21
N ILE A 114 2.45 -5.67 3.12
CA ILE A 114 2.35 -6.19 1.75
C ILE A 114 3.70 -6.30 1.04
N ALA A 115 4.79 -5.92 1.72
CA ALA A 115 6.15 -6.17 1.27
C ALA A 115 6.58 -7.57 1.74
N GLU A 116 6.41 -8.55 0.88
CA GLU A 116 6.60 -9.95 1.20
C GLU A 116 7.43 -10.65 0.12
N VAL A 117 8.18 -11.67 0.52
CA VAL A 117 8.95 -12.50 -0.42
C VAL A 117 7.97 -13.23 -1.34
N PRO A 118 8.09 -13.11 -2.67
CA PRO A 118 7.18 -13.73 -3.61
C PRO A 118 7.05 -15.24 -3.41
N ASN A 119 5.80 -15.73 -3.39
CA ASN A 119 5.46 -17.15 -3.27
C ASN A 119 5.95 -17.85 -1.99
N SER A 120 6.36 -17.11 -0.96
CA SER A 120 6.75 -17.71 0.33
C SER A 120 5.52 -18.28 1.08
N ILE A 121 5.68 -19.45 1.70
CA ILE A 121 4.68 -20.10 2.54
C ILE A 121 5.37 -20.67 3.79
N PRO A 122 5.15 -20.12 5.00
CA PRO A 122 4.32 -18.93 5.29
C PRO A 122 4.86 -17.67 4.60
N SER A 123 4.05 -16.62 4.54
CA SER A 123 4.47 -15.32 4.03
C SER A 123 5.66 -14.80 4.86
N LEU A 124 6.70 -14.32 4.17
CA LEU A 124 7.94 -13.82 4.77
C LEU A 124 8.09 -12.32 4.49
N PRO A 125 8.27 -11.49 5.52
CA PRO A 125 8.61 -10.08 5.32
C PRO A 125 9.99 -9.94 4.66
N ILE A 126 10.28 -8.76 4.11
CA ILE A 126 11.55 -8.47 3.46
C ILE A 126 12.57 -8.02 4.50
N THR A 127 13.62 -8.81 4.64
CA THR A 127 14.80 -8.53 5.47
C THR A 127 16.02 -9.21 4.85
N ILE A 128 17.23 -8.86 5.31
CA ILE A 128 18.46 -9.54 4.88
C ILE A 128 18.44 -11.05 5.22
N SER A 129 17.72 -11.45 6.27
CA SER A 129 17.64 -12.86 6.68
C SER A 129 16.60 -13.67 5.92
N THR A 130 15.68 -13.03 5.19
CA THR A 130 14.63 -13.72 4.40
C THR A 130 14.94 -13.83 2.92
N VAL A 131 15.83 -12.96 2.40
CA VAL A 131 16.35 -13.04 1.03
C VAL A 131 17.86 -12.88 1.08
N ASN A 132 18.61 -13.94 0.80
CA ASN A 132 20.07 -13.94 0.81
C ASN A 132 20.60 -15.11 -0.04
N ASP A 133 21.89 -15.41 0.01
CA ASP A 133 22.51 -16.48 -0.76
C ASP A 133 22.05 -17.91 -0.41
N THR A 134 21.38 -18.08 0.73
CA THR A 134 20.89 -19.40 1.21
C THR A 134 19.38 -19.49 1.29
N ILE A 135 18.69 -18.41 1.70
CA ILE A 135 17.24 -18.35 1.83
C ILE A 135 16.67 -17.48 0.72
N ASN A 136 15.76 -18.05 -0.08
CA ASN A 136 15.19 -17.39 -1.26
C ASN A 136 16.26 -16.84 -2.22
N SER A 137 17.36 -17.60 -2.38
CA SER A 137 18.56 -17.19 -3.12
C SER A 137 18.29 -16.92 -4.61
N GLN A 138 17.19 -17.40 -5.16
CA GLN A 138 16.73 -17.07 -6.53
C GLN A 138 16.37 -15.61 -6.72
N TYR A 139 16.16 -14.87 -5.64
CA TYR A 139 15.79 -13.45 -5.65
C TYR A 139 16.94 -12.55 -5.16
N TYR A 140 18.07 -13.12 -4.78
CA TYR A 140 19.21 -12.40 -4.23
C TYR A 140 20.28 -12.12 -5.28
N ASN A 141 20.75 -10.89 -5.33
CA ASN A 141 21.82 -10.45 -6.20
C ASN A 141 22.98 -9.90 -5.35
N TYR A 142 24.16 -10.42 -5.59
CA TYR A 142 25.38 -9.97 -4.92
C TYR A 142 26.13 -8.95 -5.78
N ASP A 143 26.44 -7.78 -5.23
CA ASP A 143 27.30 -6.79 -5.90
C ASP A 143 28.78 -7.11 -5.64
N THR A 144 29.35 -8.01 -6.45
CA THR A 144 30.71 -8.51 -6.32
C THR A 144 31.80 -7.44 -6.45
N LEU A 145 31.47 -6.28 -6.93
CA LEU A 145 32.47 -5.26 -7.29
C LEU A 145 32.29 -3.95 -6.52
N ALA A 146 31.21 -3.78 -5.76
CA ALA A 146 30.80 -2.51 -5.09
C ALA A 146 30.92 -1.29 -6.04
N ILE A 147 30.73 -1.54 -7.35
CA ILE A 147 30.94 -0.53 -8.40
C ILE A 147 29.63 0.20 -8.68
N ALA A 148 28.51 -0.47 -8.48
CA ALA A 148 27.20 0.05 -8.81
C ALA A 148 26.50 0.72 -7.62
N SER A 149 26.80 0.28 -6.37
CA SER A 149 26.15 0.82 -5.18
C SER A 149 27.05 0.77 -3.94
N ALA A 150 26.68 1.46 -2.87
CA ALA A 150 27.26 1.26 -1.55
C ALA A 150 26.83 -0.08 -0.93
N PHE A 151 25.75 -0.71 -1.43
CA PHE A 151 25.15 -1.92 -0.87
C PHE A 151 25.87 -3.19 -1.32
N ASN A 152 26.07 -4.13 -0.40
CA ASN A 152 26.73 -5.41 -0.66
C ASN A 152 25.84 -6.41 -1.42
N GLY A 153 24.52 -6.22 -1.35
CA GLY A 153 23.57 -7.05 -2.05
C GLY A 153 22.17 -6.41 -2.15
N PHE A 154 21.36 -6.96 -3.03
CA PHE A 154 20.02 -6.46 -3.29
C PHE A 154 19.08 -7.57 -3.81
N THR A 155 17.76 -7.34 -3.71
CA THR A 155 16.75 -8.27 -4.22
C THR A 155 16.48 -8.04 -5.71
N ASP A 156 15.88 -9.02 -6.37
CA ASP A 156 15.16 -8.76 -7.62
C ASP A 156 14.09 -7.69 -7.42
N VAL A 157 13.51 -7.20 -8.51
CA VAL A 157 12.33 -6.34 -8.46
C VAL A 157 11.15 -7.15 -7.94
N PHE A 158 10.59 -6.74 -6.81
CA PHE A 158 9.39 -7.31 -6.24
C PHE A 158 8.19 -6.41 -6.49
N THR A 159 7.00 -7.01 -6.53
CA THR A 159 5.73 -6.29 -6.62
C THR A 159 4.95 -6.51 -5.33
N ALA A 160 4.84 -5.46 -4.51
CA ALA A 160 3.88 -5.44 -3.41
C ALA A 160 2.46 -5.31 -3.99
N LYS A 161 1.50 -6.05 -3.42
CA LYS A 161 0.13 -6.07 -3.93
C LYS A 161 -0.87 -6.20 -2.80
N ALA A 162 -1.95 -5.39 -2.84
CA ALA A 162 -3.08 -5.52 -1.94
C ALA A 162 -4.42 -5.41 -2.68
N ALA A 163 -5.41 -6.20 -2.24
CA ALA A 163 -6.79 -5.99 -2.64
C ALA A 163 -7.37 -4.80 -1.87
N VAL A 164 -8.05 -3.92 -2.57
CA VAL A 164 -8.66 -2.72 -2.04
C VAL A 164 -10.08 -2.56 -2.58
N ILE A 165 -10.89 -1.76 -1.91
CA ILE A 165 -12.25 -1.43 -2.38
C ILE A 165 -12.15 -0.05 -3.05
N PRO A 166 -12.43 0.06 -4.35
CA PRO A 166 -12.36 1.34 -5.05
C PRO A 166 -13.15 2.43 -4.34
N CYS A 167 -12.70 3.69 -4.50
CA CYS A 167 -13.38 4.87 -3.97
C CYS A 167 -13.38 5.04 -2.45
N ASN A 168 -12.66 4.20 -1.73
CA ASN A 168 -12.46 4.35 -0.31
C ASN A 168 -11.06 4.92 -0.02
N ILE A 169 -10.93 5.60 1.11
CA ILE A 169 -9.64 6.13 1.54
C ILE A 169 -8.85 5.00 2.19
N TYR A 170 -7.61 4.82 1.76
CA TYR A 170 -6.62 3.95 2.33
C TYR A 170 -5.41 4.75 2.80
N HIS A 171 -4.78 4.29 3.85
CA HIS A 171 -3.51 4.81 4.32
C HIS A 171 -2.40 3.79 4.02
N ILE A 172 -1.26 4.27 3.55
CA ILE A 172 -0.06 3.48 3.36
C ILE A 172 1.12 4.10 4.11
N LYS A 173 1.90 3.26 4.78
CA LYS A 173 3.16 3.57 5.44
C LYS A 173 4.25 2.72 4.83
N LEU A 174 5.18 3.35 4.14
CA LEU A 174 6.40 2.74 3.63
C LEU A 174 7.50 3.04 4.64
N ALA A 175 8.11 2.01 5.19
CA ALA A 175 9.08 2.19 6.26
C ALA A 175 10.24 1.20 6.14
N ILE A 176 11.46 1.68 6.39
CA ILE A 176 12.69 0.90 6.49
C ILE A 176 13.42 1.32 7.75
N ALA A 177 14.09 0.39 8.44
CA ALA A 177 14.91 0.68 9.61
C ALA A 177 16.04 -0.33 9.76
N ASP A 178 17.13 0.11 10.38
CA ASP A 178 18.23 -0.75 10.80
C ASP A 178 17.83 -1.55 12.04
N GLY A 179 18.32 -2.76 12.12
CA GLY A 179 18.08 -3.70 13.22
C GLY A 179 19.18 -3.65 14.28
N THR A 180 18.84 -3.22 15.49
CA THR A 180 19.71 -3.26 16.70
C THR A 180 20.77 -2.16 16.78
N ASP A 181 21.38 -1.71 15.72
CA ASP A 181 22.35 -0.60 15.70
C ASP A 181 22.05 0.40 14.56
N ASP A 182 22.95 1.35 14.35
CA ASP A 182 22.88 2.44 13.38
C ASP A 182 24.03 2.38 12.36
N SER A 183 24.53 1.16 12.08
CA SER A 183 25.69 0.93 11.23
C SER A 183 25.34 0.05 10.05
N PHE A 184 25.88 0.35 8.87
CA PHE A 184 25.59 -0.36 7.62
C PHE A 184 24.17 -0.18 7.12
N ASP A 185 24.00 0.84 6.31
CA ASP A 185 22.71 1.30 5.80
C ASP A 185 21.96 0.28 4.94
N SER A 186 20.66 0.30 5.02
CA SER A 186 19.75 -0.35 4.10
C SER A 186 18.95 0.66 3.29
N GLY A 187 18.47 0.24 2.12
CA GLY A 187 17.70 1.07 1.21
C GLY A 187 16.61 0.33 0.49
N VAL A 188 15.51 1.00 0.23
CA VAL A 188 14.46 0.53 -0.66
C VAL A 188 14.24 1.52 -1.80
N PHE A 189 14.19 1.00 -3.01
CA PHE A 189 14.06 1.76 -4.25
C PHE A 189 12.73 1.47 -4.90
N PHE A 190 11.97 2.51 -5.22
CA PHE A 190 10.65 2.42 -5.84
C PHE A 190 10.74 2.74 -7.32
N GLU A 191 10.15 1.91 -8.16
CA GLU A 191 10.04 2.20 -9.57
C GLU A 191 9.07 3.37 -9.78
N ALA A 192 9.54 4.42 -10.49
CA ALA A 192 8.68 5.56 -10.80
C ALA A 192 7.47 5.14 -11.62
N GLY A 193 6.28 5.57 -11.20
CA GLY A 193 5.03 5.24 -11.88
C GLY A 193 4.51 3.82 -11.65
N SER A 194 5.18 3.01 -10.82
CA SER A 194 4.72 1.66 -10.50
C SER A 194 3.62 1.63 -9.43
N PHE A 195 3.43 2.73 -8.69
CA PHE A 195 2.25 2.86 -7.85
C PHE A 195 1.03 2.93 -8.74
N ASP A 196 0.39 1.81 -8.92
CA ASP A 196 -0.80 1.67 -9.73
C ASP A 196 -1.97 1.20 -8.86
N ALA A 197 -2.99 2.02 -8.82
CA ALA A 197 -4.30 1.73 -8.28
C ALA A 197 -5.35 1.83 -9.39
N THR A 198 -4.92 1.74 -10.65
CA THR A 198 -5.75 1.82 -11.85
C THR A 198 -5.57 0.54 -12.68
N GLU A 199 -6.63 -0.20 -12.92
CA GLU A 199 -6.61 -1.31 -13.88
C GLU A 199 -7.11 -0.80 -15.24
N PRO A 200 -6.40 -1.06 -16.35
CA PRO A 200 -7.00 -0.98 -17.66
C PRO A 200 -7.96 -2.16 -17.84
N GLY A 201 -9.16 -2.00 -17.34
CA GLY A 201 -10.17 -3.04 -17.28
C GLY A 201 -11.56 -2.51 -17.62
N ALA A 202 -12.57 -3.34 -17.46
CA ALA A 202 -13.95 -2.98 -17.63
C ALA A 202 -14.29 -1.75 -16.76
N LEU A 203 -15.05 -0.82 -17.33
CA LEU A 203 -15.53 0.37 -16.63
C LEU A 203 -16.32 -0.04 -15.39
N ASN A 204 -15.81 0.29 -14.23
CA ASN A 204 -16.43 0.03 -12.93
C ASN A 204 -16.92 1.35 -12.33
N ILE A 205 -18.14 1.35 -11.81
CA ILE A 205 -18.81 2.55 -11.31
C ILE A 205 -19.26 2.29 -9.88
N ASN A 206 -18.70 3.04 -8.95
CA ASN A 206 -19.08 3.02 -7.54
C ASN A 206 -19.64 4.37 -7.13
N THR A 207 -20.50 4.37 -6.10
CA THR A 207 -21.08 5.58 -5.54
C THR A 207 -20.92 5.60 -4.03
N VAL A 208 -20.59 6.79 -3.51
CA VAL A 208 -20.61 7.08 -2.07
C VAL A 208 -21.72 8.07 -1.81
N THR A 209 -22.68 7.70 -0.98
CA THR A 209 -23.87 8.51 -0.69
C THR A 209 -23.77 9.19 0.68
N SER A 210 -24.35 10.38 0.80
CA SER A 210 -24.63 11.02 2.08
C SER A 210 -26.15 11.12 2.24
N ASP A 211 -26.65 10.48 3.28
CA ASP A 211 -28.07 10.46 3.61
C ASP A 211 -28.59 11.80 4.13
N ILE A 212 -29.91 11.98 4.12
CA ILE A 212 -30.59 13.17 4.58
C ILE A 212 -30.67 13.15 6.10
N LEU A 213 -30.39 14.28 6.74
CA LEU A 213 -30.41 14.42 8.20
C LEU A 213 -31.80 14.72 8.80
N CYS A 214 -32.67 15.32 8.01
CA CYS A 214 -34.02 15.69 8.45
C CYS A 214 -35.06 15.11 7.49
N TYR A 215 -36.15 14.55 8.04
CA TYR A 215 -37.25 13.98 7.26
C TYR A 215 -37.84 15.01 6.27
N GLY A 216 -37.95 14.63 5.01
CA GLY A 216 -38.55 15.44 3.94
C GLY A 216 -37.60 16.47 3.30
N ASP A 217 -36.34 16.52 3.72
CA ASP A 217 -35.32 17.36 3.08
C ASP A 217 -34.83 16.81 1.73
N THR A 218 -34.05 17.64 1.02
CA THR A 218 -33.40 17.28 -0.24
C THR A 218 -31.89 17.56 -0.19
N THR A 219 -31.28 17.30 0.97
CA THR A 219 -29.86 17.59 1.22
C THR A 219 -28.95 16.38 0.99
N GLY A 220 -29.51 15.27 0.52
CA GLY A 220 -28.74 14.09 0.15
C GLY A 220 -27.81 14.38 -1.02
N ASN A 221 -26.65 13.74 -1.04
CA ASN A 221 -25.71 13.82 -2.16
C ASN A 221 -25.09 12.48 -2.49
N VAL A 222 -24.52 12.38 -3.69
CA VAL A 222 -23.78 11.23 -4.17
C VAL A 222 -22.49 11.68 -4.84
N GLN A 223 -21.39 11.05 -4.46
CA GLN A 223 -20.11 11.12 -5.16
C GLN A 223 -19.97 9.92 -6.08
N LEU A 224 -19.56 10.18 -7.31
CA LEU A 224 -19.31 9.15 -8.30
C LEU A 224 -17.80 8.85 -8.34
N CYS A 225 -17.47 7.59 -8.26
CA CYS A 225 -16.12 7.12 -8.49
C CYS A 225 -16.10 6.14 -9.66
N ILE A 226 -15.23 6.43 -10.62
CA ILE A 226 -15.10 5.69 -11.86
C ILE A 226 -13.73 5.03 -11.85
N ALA A 227 -13.71 3.70 -12.01
CA ALA A 227 -12.52 2.90 -12.13
C ALA A 227 -12.49 2.18 -13.49
N GLY A 228 -11.31 2.01 -14.08
CA GLY A 228 -11.16 1.42 -15.40
C GLY A 228 -11.73 2.29 -16.54
N GLY A 229 -11.82 1.73 -17.74
CA GLY A 229 -12.17 2.47 -18.95
C GLY A 229 -11.10 3.49 -19.35
N VAL A 230 -11.42 4.34 -20.31
CA VAL A 230 -10.52 5.37 -20.84
C VAL A 230 -11.13 6.76 -20.71
N ALA A 231 -10.49 7.64 -19.92
CA ALA A 231 -10.92 9.03 -19.77
C ALA A 231 -10.78 9.81 -21.12
N PRO A 232 -11.57 10.88 -21.33
CA PRO A 232 -12.58 11.46 -20.46
C PRO A 232 -13.90 10.65 -20.39
N TYR A 233 -14.57 10.74 -19.25
CA TYR A 233 -15.84 10.08 -19.03
C TYR A 233 -17.00 11.05 -19.20
N THR A 234 -18.11 10.54 -19.73
CA THR A 234 -19.41 11.24 -19.80
C THR A 234 -20.37 10.60 -18.83
N THR A 235 -20.92 11.39 -17.90
CA THR A 235 -21.88 10.94 -16.89
C THR A 235 -23.30 11.34 -17.24
N ASN A 236 -24.26 10.45 -17.04
CA ASN A 236 -25.69 10.74 -17.19
C ASN A 236 -26.42 10.44 -15.85
N TRP A 237 -26.93 11.48 -15.25
CA TRP A 237 -27.68 11.43 -14.01
C TRP A 237 -29.19 11.34 -14.20
N PHE A 238 -29.66 11.14 -15.44
CA PHE A 238 -31.09 11.03 -15.80
C PHE A 238 -31.94 12.21 -15.32
N GLY A 239 -31.38 13.42 -15.38
CA GLY A 239 -32.05 14.66 -15.01
C GLY A 239 -32.06 14.99 -13.50
N VAL A 240 -31.35 14.21 -12.71
CA VAL A 240 -31.25 14.41 -11.25
C VAL A 240 -29.98 15.22 -10.95
N ASN A 241 -30.07 16.11 -9.94
CA ASN A 241 -28.89 16.83 -9.43
C ASN A 241 -28.23 15.97 -8.33
N PRO A 242 -26.98 15.47 -8.54
CA PRO A 242 -26.33 14.59 -7.58
C PRO A 242 -26.00 15.25 -6.22
N ASN A 243 -26.05 16.56 -6.14
CA ASN A 243 -25.74 17.31 -4.92
C ASN A 243 -26.99 17.77 -4.14
N ASN A 244 -28.19 17.39 -4.59
CA ASN A 244 -29.44 17.85 -3.97
C ASN A 244 -30.56 16.81 -4.14
N LEU A 245 -30.42 15.72 -3.41
CA LEU A 245 -31.27 14.54 -3.55
C LEU A 245 -32.26 14.41 -2.39
N ALA A 246 -33.49 14.09 -2.74
CA ALA A 246 -34.51 13.60 -1.78
C ALA A 246 -34.21 12.13 -1.40
N ALA A 247 -34.92 11.59 -0.43
CA ALA A 247 -34.88 10.16 -0.16
C ALA A 247 -35.43 9.37 -1.37
N GLY A 248 -34.75 8.32 -1.77
CA GLY A 248 -35.13 7.53 -2.92
C GLY A 248 -33.96 6.73 -3.53
N THR A 249 -34.30 5.95 -4.53
CA THR A 249 -33.33 5.17 -5.31
C THR A 249 -33.14 5.79 -6.69
N TYR A 250 -31.91 5.99 -7.09
CA TYR A 250 -31.49 6.69 -8.30
C TYR A 250 -30.55 5.85 -9.13
N ASN A 251 -30.37 6.23 -10.39
CA ASN A 251 -29.43 5.60 -11.31
C ASN A 251 -28.42 6.63 -11.81
N VAL A 252 -27.23 6.17 -12.11
CA VAL A 252 -26.22 6.91 -12.88
C VAL A 252 -25.61 5.98 -13.92
N SER A 253 -25.35 6.50 -15.10
CA SER A 253 -24.55 5.80 -16.12
C SER A 253 -23.32 6.62 -16.51
N VAL A 254 -22.26 5.93 -16.86
CA VAL A 254 -21.00 6.50 -17.30
C VAL A 254 -20.62 5.86 -18.64
N THR A 255 -20.10 6.66 -19.53
CA THR A 255 -19.54 6.19 -20.79
C THR A 255 -18.14 6.78 -20.95
N ASP A 256 -17.17 5.94 -21.28
CA ASP A 256 -15.81 6.36 -21.58
C ASP A 256 -15.65 6.88 -23.00
N VAL A 257 -14.46 7.41 -23.34
CA VAL A 257 -14.19 7.95 -24.69
C VAL A 257 -14.20 6.88 -25.77
N GLN A 258 -14.00 5.61 -25.43
CA GLN A 258 -14.03 4.49 -26.36
C GLN A 258 -15.44 3.91 -26.58
N GLY A 259 -16.42 4.42 -25.83
CA GLY A 259 -17.82 3.97 -25.90
C GLY A 259 -18.16 2.83 -24.97
N SER A 260 -17.24 2.38 -24.11
CA SER A 260 -17.57 1.44 -23.05
C SER A 260 -18.48 2.13 -22.03
N SER A 261 -19.55 1.46 -21.60
CA SER A 261 -20.51 2.06 -20.68
C SER A 261 -20.88 1.13 -19.53
N GLY A 262 -21.14 1.72 -18.38
CA GLY A 262 -21.63 1.06 -17.20
C GLY A 262 -22.70 1.88 -16.51
N SER A 263 -23.45 1.26 -15.60
CA SER A 263 -24.45 1.95 -14.79
C SER A 263 -24.53 1.32 -13.40
N THR A 264 -24.88 2.15 -12.41
CA THR A 264 -25.12 1.68 -11.04
C THR A 264 -26.33 2.39 -10.44
N THR A 265 -26.89 1.75 -9.42
CA THR A 265 -27.99 2.33 -8.61
C THR A 265 -27.46 2.70 -7.24
N TYR A 266 -28.00 3.77 -6.66
CA TYR A 266 -27.70 4.21 -5.31
C TYR A 266 -28.96 4.68 -4.59
N THR A 267 -28.95 4.59 -3.26
CA THR A 267 -30.10 4.95 -2.44
C THR A 267 -29.70 6.03 -1.45
N ILE A 268 -30.51 7.06 -1.35
CA ILE A 268 -30.46 8.10 -0.31
C ILE A 268 -31.55 7.79 0.71
N ASN A 269 -31.17 7.66 1.96
CA ASN A 269 -32.11 7.42 3.06
C ASN A 269 -32.45 8.73 3.78
N GLU A 270 -33.60 8.74 4.48
CA GLU A 270 -33.99 9.79 5.39
C GLU A 270 -34.37 9.21 6.76
N PRO A 271 -34.29 9.98 7.86
CA PRO A 271 -34.73 9.53 9.16
C PRO A 271 -36.25 9.38 9.19
N LEU A 272 -36.73 8.65 10.17
CA LEU A 272 -38.19 8.53 10.41
C LEU A 272 -38.79 9.89 10.76
N GLN A 273 -40.00 10.13 10.27
CA GLN A 273 -40.77 11.33 10.64
C GLN A 273 -41.05 11.34 12.14
N LEU A 274 -40.70 12.43 12.81
CA LEU A 274 -41.05 12.63 14.19
C LEU A 274 -42.55 12.94 14.32
N ILE A 275 -43.30 12.06 14.95
CA ILE A 275 -44.72 12.26 15.25
C ILE A 275 -44.86 12.60 16.73
N ILE A 276 -45.33 13.79 17.03
CA ILE A 276 -45.67 14.19 18.40
C ILE A 276 -47.14 13.81 18.63
N THR A 277 -47.38 12.82 19.48
CA THR A 277 -48.75 12.50 19.96
C THR A 277 -49.03 13.33 21.21
N SER A 278 -50.10 14.13 21.17
CA SER A 278 -50.59 14.94 22.30
C SER A 278 -51.48 14.10 23.20
#